data_8d00e92a5c1eb065d850dfc358584efa
#
_entry.id   8d00e92a5c1eb065d850dfc358584efa
#
_cell.length_a   1.000
_cell.length_b   1.000
_cell.length_c   1.000
_cell.angle_alpha   90.00
_cell.angle_beta   90.00
_cell.angle_gamma   90.00
#
_symmetry.space_group_name_H-M   'P 1'
#
loop_
_entity.id
_entity.type
_entity.pdbx_description
1 polymer ?
#
loop_
_entity_poly.entity_id
_entity_poly.type
_entity_poly.pdbx_seq_one_letter_code
_entity_poly.pdbx_strand_id
1 'polypeptide(L)'
;QLIFLAETYLMRPMTPKDLDLFGYLYENLKFPADLMEYLIEYCVDGGHKSTKYMEAVALGWHSEGIRTAAEAKEANRAYSKENKRVMRAFGINGRVLGTEERKFVRMWIHDYKMPLEVVVEACNRTIKAIHQPSFEYADKILQSWKSQGVMTAERAREAAEAHRQEKKESGTKAAGSNSAGAKNRFHNFDQRSTDYDALLREGMK
;
A
#
# COMPACT_ATOMS: atom_id res chain seq x y z
N GLN A 1 -20.96 7.42 32.16
CA GLN A 1 -21.11 6.13 31.47
C GLN A 1 -20.00 5.92 30.44
N LEU A 2 -19.71 6.88 29.54
CA LEU A 2 -18.67 6.79 28.51
C LEU A 2 -17.26 6.59 29.11
N ILE A 3 -16.90 7.32 30.18
CA ILE A 3 -15.59 7.19 30.85
C ILE A 3 -15.38 5.75 31.36
N PHE A 4 -16.36 5.19 32.07
CA PHE A 4 -16.28 3.83 32.58
C PHE A 4 -16.10 2.80 31.45
N LEU A 5 -16.83 2.99 30.37
CA LEU A 5 -16.73 2.13 29.18
C LEU A 5 -15.36 2.26 28.52
N ALA A 6 -14.84 3.49 28.39
CA ALA A 6 -13.51 3.76 27.85
C ALA A 6 -12.41 3.05 28.67
N GLU A 7 -12.47 3.15 29.99
CA GLU A 7 -11.52 2.48 30.89
C GLU A 7 -11.58 0.96 30.76
N THR A 8 -12.77 0.41 30.58
CA THR A 8 -12.99 -1.03 30.38
C THR A 8 -12.33 -1.51 29.08
N TYR A 9 -12.55 -0.82 27.96
CA TYR A 9 -11.95 -1.18 26.66
C TYR A 9 -10.43 -0.95 26.64
N LEU A 10 -9.97 0.17 27.17
CA LEU A 10 -8.55 0.51 27.22
C LEU A 10 -7.76 -0.36 28.22
N MET A 11 -8.46 -1.00 29.17
CA MET A 11 -7.89 -1.77 30.28
C MET A 11 -6.91 -0.93 31.13
N ARG A 12 -7.19 0.37 31.25
CA ARG A 12 -6.44 1.32 32.08
C ARG A 12 -7.30 2.53 32.43
N PRO A 13 -6.99 3.25 33.52
CA PRO A 13 -7.63 4.52 33.83
C PRO A 13 -7.46 5.54 32.70
N MET A 14 -8.43 6.44 32.56
CA MET A 14 -8.34 7.58 31.64
C MET A 14 -7.25 8.54 32.08
N THR A 15 -6.38 8.92 31.17
CA THR A 15 -5.39 9.97 31.41
C THR A 15 -6.01 11.35 31.17
N PRO A 16 -5.42 12.45 31.70
CA PRO A 16 -5.88 13.80 31.37
C PRO A 16 -5.98 14.06 29.87
N LYS A 17 -5.02 13.55 29.07
CA LYS A 17 -5.06 13.67 27.61
C LYS A 17 -6.23 12.94 26.94
N ASP A 18 -6.64 11.81 27.50
CA ASP A 18 -7.83 11.11 27.01
C ASP A 18 -9.08 11.94 27.31
N LEU A 19 -9.18 12.51 28.52
CA LEU A 19 -10.31 13.35 28.92
C LEU A 19 -10.38 14.62 28.05
N ASP A 20 -9.25 15.26 27.78
CA ASP A 20 -9.15 16.42 26.89
C ASP A 20 -9.63 16.08 25.49
N LEU A 21 -9.20 14.93 24.95
CA LEU A 21 -9.64 14.45 23.63
C LEU A 21 -11.15 14.23 23.61
N PHE A 22 -11.70 13.48 24.57
CA PHE A 22 -13.13 13.19 24.58
C PHE A 22 -13.98 14.44 24.80
N GLY A 23 -13.50 15.39 25.62
CA GLY A 23 -14.11 16.71 25.76
C GLY A 23 -14.13 17.45 24.42
N TYR A 24 -13.01 17.49 23.71
CA TYR A 24 -12.91 18.11 22.39
C TYR A 24 -13.85 17.45 21.36
N LEU A 25 -13.90 16.13 21.31
CA LEU A 25 -14.79 15.41 20.38
C LEU A 25 -16.27 15.73 20.65
N TYR A 26 -16.66 15.78 21.92
CA TYR A 26 -18.03 16.07 22.31
C TYR A 26 -18.41 17.53 22.08
N GLU A 27 -17.60 18.45 22.59
CA GLU A 27 -17.93 19.88 22.61
C GLU A 27 -17.68 20.57 21.27
N ASN A 28 -16.59 20.25 20.58
CA ASN A 28 -16.19 20.92 19.36
C ASN A 28 -16.66 20.18 18.10
N LEU A 29 -16.42 18.87 18.02
CA LEU A 29 -16.80 18.07 16.84
C LEU A 29 -18.24 17.54 16.90
N LYS A 30 -18.92 17.73 18.05
CA LYS A 30 -20.31 17.30 18.28
C LYS A 30 -20.51 15.79 18.05
N PHE A 31 -19.51 14.99 18.40
CA PHE A 31 -19.64 13.54 18.32
C PHE A 31 -20.66 13.05 19.37
N PRO A 32 -21.67 12.28 18.96
CA PRO A 32 -22.59 11.66 19.91
C PRO A 32 -21.90 10.52 20.68
N ALA A 33 -22.42 10.17 21.84
CA ALA A 33 -21.81 9.21 22.75
C ALA A 33 -21.60 7.82 22.11
N ASP A 34 -22.53 7.36 21.28
CA ASP A 34 -22.46 6.08 20.56
C ASP A 34 -21.34 6.06 19.51
N LEU A 35 -21.06 7.19 18.86
CA LEU A 35 -19.93 7.31 17.92
C LEU A 35 -18.59 7.30 18.66
N MET A 36 -18.51 7.95 19.83
CA MET A 36 -17.31 7.92 20.67
C MET A 36 -17.05 6.52 21.25
N GLU A 37 -18.10 5.82 21.66
CA GLU A 37 -18.01 4.43 22.09
C GLU A 37 -17.47 3.54 20.97
N TYR A 38 -18.04 3.65 19.78
CA TYR A 38 -17.56 2.91 18.62
C TYR A 38 -16.12 3.29 18.22
N LEU A 39 -15.70 4.54 18.38
CA LEU A 39 -14.33 4.97 18.16
C LEU A 39 -13.34 4.21 19.05
N ILE A 40 -13.68 4.07 20.34
CA ILE A 40 -12.84 3.33 21.29
C ILE A 40 -12.78 1.85 20.91
N GLU A 41 -13.94 1.22 20.68
CA GLU A 41 -14.04 -0.17 20.24
C GLU A 41 -13.18 -0.43 18.99
N TYR A 42 -13.36 0.38 17.95
CA TYR A 42 -12.65 0.28 16.70
C TYR A 42 -11.12 0.39 16.86
N CYS A 43 -10.66 1.34 17.68
CA CYS A 43 -9.22 1.53 17.91
C CYS A 43 -8.63 0.37 18.71
N VAL A 44 -9.32 -0.11 19.73
CA VAL A 44 -8.88 -1.22 20.58
C VAL A 44 -8.87 -2.55 19.82
N ASP A 45 -9.88 -2.82 19.03
CA ASP A 45 -9.93 -4.02 18.16
C ASP A 45 -8.79 -4.01 17.12
N GLY A 46 -8.40 -2.82 16.65
CA GLY A 46 -7.21 -2.62 15.80
C GLY A 46 -5.88 -2.72 16.53
N GLY A 47 -5.88 -2.94 17.86
CA GLY A 47 -4.66 -2.99 18.69
C GLY A 47 -4.06 -1.61 19.03
N HIS A 48 -4.76 -0.52 18.75
CA HIS A 48 -4.27 0.84 18.92
C HIS A 48 -4.95 1.57 20.09
N LYS A 49 -4.29 1.58 21.26
CA LYS A 49 -4.81 2.17 22.50
C LYS A 49 -4.28 3.58 22.80
N SER A 50 -3.58 4.22 21.85
CA SER A 50 -3.02 5.56 22.09
C SER A 50 -4.02 6.66 21.79
N THR A 51 -4.09 7.69 22.65
CA THR A 51 -4.92 8.89 22.48
C THR A 51 -4.71 9.53 21.11
N LYS A 52 -3.44 9.66 20.68
CA LYS A 52 -3.07 10.25 19.39
C LYS A 52 -3.65 9.46 18.19
N TYR A 53 -3.74 8.14 18.28
CA TYR A 53 -4.35 7.33 17.21
C TYR A 53 -5.87 7.53 17.19
N MET A 54 -6.52 7.52 18.36
CA MET A 54 -7.96 7.80 18.47
C MET A 54 -8.31 9.19 17.92
N GLU A 55 -7.51 10.20 18.24
CA GLU A 55 -7.67 11.55 17.68
C GLU A 55 -7.57 11.55 16.14
N ALA A 56 -6.57 10.92 15.57
CA ALA A 56 -6.40 10.85 14.11
C ALA A 56 -7.57 10.14 13.42
N VAL A 57 -8.10 9.07 14.01
CA VAL A 57 -9.29 8.37 13.50
C VAL A 57 -10.52 9.26 13.58
N ALA A 58 -10.75 9.91 14.72
CA ALA A 58 -11.89 10.80 14.92
C ALA A 58 -11.90 11.99 13.96
N LEU A 59 -10.74 12.64 13.78
CA LEU A 59 -10.57 13.72 12.81
C LEU A 59 -10.81 13.23 11.37
N GLY A 60 -10.34 12.02 11.05
CA GLY A 60 -10.62 11.38 9.77
C GLY A 60 -12.11 11.20 9.52
N TRP A 61 -12.84 10.63 10.48
CA TRP A 61 -14.29 10.46 10.39
C TRP A 61 -15.01 11.81 10.25
N HIS A 62 -14.59 12.80 11.05
CA HIS A 62 -15.17 14.14 10.96
C HIS A 62 -14.97 14.75 9.56
N SER A 63 -13.79 14.63 8.97
CA SER A 63 -13.50 15.16 7.63
C SER A 63 -14.24 14.42 6.51
N GLU A 64 -14.59 13.15 6.73
CA GLU A 64 -15.40 12.34 5.82
C GLU A 64 -16.92 12.56 6.01
N GLY A 65 -17.31 13.42 6.94
CA GLY A 65 -18.72 13.73 7.23
C GLY A 65 -19.44 12.67 8.04
N ILE A 66 -18.74 11.72 8.64
CA ILE A 66 -19.29 10.69 9.51
C ILE A 66 -19.72 11.32 10.83
N ARG A 67 -21.00 11.17 11.18
CA ARG A 67 -21.61 11.77 12.36
C ARG A 67 -22.28 10.77 13.30
N THR A 68 -22.45 9.53 12.89
CA THR A 68 -23.12 8.47 13.65
C THR A 68 -22.27 7.19 13.68
N ALA A 69 -22.47 6.37 14.71
CA ALA A 69 -21.82 5.07 14.80
C ALA A 69 -22.22 4.14 13.65
N ALA A 70 -23.42 4.26 13.10
CA ALA A 70 -23.88 3.48 11.96
C ALA A 70 -23.10 3.81 10.68
N GLU A 71 -22.90 5.11 10.40
CA GLU A 71 -22.09 5.57 9.28
C GLU A 71 -20.63 5.12 9.41
N ALA A 72 -20.06 5.23 10.62
CA ALA A 72 -18.69 4.77 10.88
C ALA A 72 -18.54 3.26 10.66
N LYS A 73 -19.51 2.45 11.10
CA LYS A 73 -19.52 0.99 10.85
C LYS A 73 -19.59 0.66 9.38
N GLU A 74 -20.42 1.35 8.62
CA GLU A 74 -20.53 1.11 7.17
C GLU A 74 -19.27 1.56 6.41
N ALA A 75 -18.70 2.72 6.73
CA ALA A 75 -17.44 3.18 6.17
C ALA A 75 -16.30 2.19 6.43
N ASN A 76 -16.19 1.65 7.64
CA ASN A 76 -15.20 0.65 7.99
C ASN A 76 -15.43 -0.69 7.25
N ARG A 77 -16.69 -1.08 7.03
CA ARG A 77 -17.04 -2.27 6.26
C ARG A 77 -16.66 -2.12 4.78
N ALA A 78 -16.95 -0.96 4.18
CA ALA A 78 -16.56 -0.63 2.81
C ALA A 78 -15.04 -0.67 2.66
N TYR A 79 -14.31 0.00 3.55
CA TYR A 79 -12.84 0.01 3.58
C TYR A 79 -12.24 -1.39 3.75
N SER A 80 -12.85 -2.25 4.56
CA SER A 80 -12.43 -3.66 4.69
C SER A 80 -12.60 -4.44 3.38
N LYS A 81 -13.67 -4.19 2.61
CA LYS A 81 -13.88 -4.81 1.28
C LYS A 81 -12.84 -4.35 0.27
N GLU A 82 -12.55 -3.06 0.22
CA GLU A 82 -11.54 -2.46 -0.65
C GLU A 82 -10.16 -3.06 -0.39
N ASN A 83 -9.74 -3.07 0.87
CA ASN A 83 -8.48 -3.68 1.29
C ASN A 83 -8.40 -5.15 0.88
N LYS A 84 -9.46 -5.94 1.09
CA LYS A 84 -9.50 -7.35 0.68
C LYS A 84 -9.38 -7.54 -0.83
N ARG A 85 -9.98 -6.66 -1.64
CA ARG A 85 -9.86 -6.73 -3.11
C ARG A 85 -8.45 -6.38 -3.58
N VAL A 86 -7.83 -5.36 -3.00
CA VAL A 86 -6.43 -4.99 -3.28
C VAL A 86 -5.48 -6.12 -2.86
N MET A 87 -5.65 -6.69 -1.68
CA MET A 87 -4.85 -7.83 -1.22
C MET A 87 -4.92 -9.02 -2.18
N ARG A 88 -6.13 -9.37 -2.64
CA ARG A 88 -6.32 -10.44 -3.64
C ARG A 88 -5.60 -10.13 -4.95
N ALA A 89 -5.67 -8.89 -5.43
CA ALA A 89 -5.01 -8.47 -6.66
C ALA A 89 -3.47 -8.53 -6.56
N PHE A 90 -2.92 -8.24 -5.39
CA PHE A 90 -1.50 -8.41 -5.09
C PHE A 90 -1.09 -9.83 -4.71
N GLY A 91 -2.03 -10.77 -4.59
CA GLY A 91 -1.74 -12.12 -4.11
C GLY A 91 -1.31 -12.19 -2.64
N ILE A 92 -1.64 -11.18 -1.84
CA ILE A 92 -1.31 -11.12 -0.41
C ILE A 92 -2.32 -11.98 0.35
N ASN A 93 -1.85 -13.10 0.92
CA ASN A 93 -2.66 -14.02 1.68
C ASN A 93 -2.08 -14.21 3.09
N GLY A 94 -2.92 -14.60 4.05
CA GLY A 94 -2.48 -14.97 5.41
C GLY A 94 -2.09 -13.80 6.33
N ARG A 95 -2.23 -12.55 5.90
CA ARG A 95 -2.01 -11.35 6.71
C ARG A 95 -2.99 -10.24 6.37
N VAL A 96 -3.07 -9.24 7.20
CA VAL A 96 -3.76 -7.97 6.91
C VAL A 96 -2.77 -6.95 6.33
N LEU A 97 -3.28 -5.91 5.67
CA LEU A 97 -2.44 -4.80 5.22
C LEU A 97 -1.80 -4.06 6.41
N GLY A 98 -0.52 -3.76 6.29
CA GLY A 98 0.18 -2.89 7.22
C GLY A 98 -0.34 -1.44 7.17
N THR A 99 0.05 -0.64 8.15
CA THR A 99 -0.43 0.76 8.27
C THR A 99 -0.10 1.59 7.02
N GLU A 100 1.12 1.48 6.50
CA GLU A 100 1.53 2.22 5.30
C GLU A 100 0.82 1.71 4.05
N GLU A 101 0.64 0.41 3.91
CA GLU A 101 -0.11 -0.20 2.81
C GLU A 101 -1.57 0.28 2.77
N ARG A 102 -2.20 0.39 3.95
CA ARG A 102 -3.56 0.93 4.08
C ARG A 102 -3.67 2.41 3.68
N LYS A 103 -2.63 3.22 3.96
CA LYS A 103 -2.59 4.62 3.52
C LYS A 103 -2.64 4.73 1.99
N PHE A 104 -1.90 3.87 1.28
CA PHE A 104 -1.95 3.84 -0.19
C PHE A 104 -3.36 3.53 -0.71
N VAL A 105 -4.00 2.48 -0.19
CA VAL A 105 -5.36 2.11 -0.62
C VAL A 105 -6.35 3.26 -0.39
N ARG A 106 -6.28 3.88 0.80
CA ARG A 106 -7.11 5.04 1.12
C ARG A 106 -6.86 6.21 0.15
N MET A 107 -5.60 6.56 -0.08
CA MET A 107 -5.20 7.63 -0.99
C MET A 107 -5.73 7.39 -2.41
N TRP A 108 -5.61 6.17 -2.92
CA TRP A 108 -6.07 5.84 -4.28
C TRP A 108 -7.58 5.99 -4.44
N ILE A 109 -8.34 5.56 -3.46
CA ILE A 109 -9.81 5.56 -3.53
C ILE A 109 -10.38 6.92 -3.13
N HIS A 110 -9.93 7.51 -2.02
CA HIS A 110 -10.53 8.72 -1.47
C HIS A 110 -9.89 10.01 -1.99
N ASP A 111 -8.55 10.09 -2.14
CA ASP A 111 -7.86 11.32 -2.55
C ASP A 111 -7.73 11.39 -4.09
N TYR A 112 -7.40 10.27 -4.74
CA TYR A 112 -7.33 10.21 -6.20
C TYR A 112 -8.71 10.00 -6.84
N LYS A 113 -9.72 9.59 -6.05
CA LYS A 113 -11.08 9.26 -6.52
C LYS A 113 -11.09 8.15 -7.59
N MET A 114 -10.14 7.24 -7.52
CA MET A 114 -10.03 6.15 -8.48
C MET A 114 -11.05 5.05 -8.19
N PRO A 115 -11.80 4.58 -9.20
CA PRO A 115 -12.66 3.42 -9.04
C PRO A 115 -11.87 2.19 -8.61
N LEU A 116 -12.45 1.38 -7.73
CA LEU A 116 -11.77 0.20 -7.16
C LEU A 116 -11.31 -0.80 -8.24
N GLU A 117 -12.05 -0.93 -9.33
CA GLU A 117 -11.68 -1.78 -10.48
C GLU A 117 -10.37 -1.29 -11.15
N VAL A 118 -10.18 0.01 -11.25
CA VAL A 118 -8.95 0.61 -11.79
C VAL A 118 -7.77 0.38 -10.84
N VAL A 119 -8.00 0.53 -9.54
CA VAL A 119 -6.99 0.22 -8.52
C VAL A 119 -6.57 -1.26 -8.58
N VAL A 120 -7.53 -2.17 -8.68
CA VAL A 120 -7.29 -3.61 -8.83
C VAL A 120 -6.48 -3.91 -10.10
N GLU A 121 -6.79 -3.26 -11.22
CA GLU A 121 -6.04 -3.44 -12.45
C GLU A 121 -4.59 -2.94 -12.32
N ALA A 122 -4.33 -1.81 -11.63
CA ALA A 122 -2.98 -1.33 -11.34
C ALA A 122 -2.18 -2.33 -10.48
N CYS A 123 -2.83 -2.93 -9.47
CA CYS A 123 -2.21 -3.99 -8.65
C CYS A 123 -1.86 -5.23 -9.49
N ASN A 124 -2.78 -5.70 -10.32
CA ASN A 124 -2.54 -6.85 -11.22
C ASN A 124 -1.38 -6.58 -12.18
N ARG A 125 -1.28 -5.35 -12.71
CA ARG A 125 -0.15 -4.96 -13.57
C ARG A 125 1.16 -4.91 -12.83
N THR A 126 1.16 -4.42 -11.62
CA THR A 126 2.36 -4.44 -10.76
C THR A 126 2.89 -5.87 -10.65
N ILE A 127 2.03 -6.82 -10.30
CA ILE A 127 2.42 -8.24 -10.22
C ILE A 127 2.93 -8.77 -11.57
N LYS A 128 2.29 -8.42 -12.69
CA LYS A 128 2.74 -8.83 -14.03
C LYS A 128 4.09 -8.21 -14.44
N ALA A 129 4.39 -7.01 -13.94
CA ALA A 129 5.62 -6.28 -14.30
C ALA A 129 6.83 -6.66 -13.45
N ILE A 130 6.66 -6.81 -12.14
CA ILE A 130 7.76 -7.00 -11.19
C ILE A 130 7.64 -8.29 -10.36
N HIS A 131 6.59 -9.09 -10.56
CA HIS A 131 6.33 -10.38 -9.92
C HIS A 131 6.27 -10.36 -8.39
N GLN A 132 6.04 -9.18 -7.80
CA GLN A 132 5.90 -8.98 -6.36
C GLN A 132 4.95 -7.83 -6.04
N PRO A 133 4.29 -7.82 -4.86
CA PRO A 133 3.49 -6.68 -4.41
C PRO A 133 4.38 -5.45 -4.19
N SER A 134 4.02 -4.32 -4.79
CA SER A 134 4.63 -3.01 -4.51
C SER A 134 3.57 -1.92 -4.62
N PHE A 135 3.28 -1.30 -3.49
CA PHE A 135 2.31 -0.21 -3.42
C PHE A 135 2.83 1.04 -4.11
N GLU A 136 4.13 1.33 -4.00
CA GLU A 136 4.78 2.47 -4.66
C GLU A 136 4.77 2.32 -6.18
N TYR A 137 4.93 1.10 -6.69
CA TYR A 137 4.87 0.87 -8.14
C TYR A 137 3.45 1.02 -8.67
N ALA A 138 2.47 0.46 -7.95
CA ALA A 138 1.05 0.62 -8.27
C ALA A 138 0.63 2.10 -8.19
N ASP A 139 1.13 2.85 -7.22
CA ASP A 139 0.87 4.28 -7.09
C ASP A 139 1.35 5.08 -8.31
N LYS A 140 2.54 4.81 -8.81
CA LYS A 140 3.04 5.44 -10.06
C LYS A 140 2.15 5.15 -11.26
N ILE A 141 1.63 3.93 -11.38
CA ILE A 141 0.67 3.57 -12.43
C ILE A 141 -0.60 4.40 -12.28
N LEU A 142 -1.15 4.45 -11.06
CA LEU A 142 -2.40 5.18 -10.79
C LEU A 142 -2.26 6.69 -10.97
N GLN A 143 -1.13 7.28 -10.59
CA GLN A 143 -0.82 8.70 -10.87
C GLN A 143 -0.78 8.99 -12.38
N SER A 144 -0.13 8.12 -13.16
CA SER A 144 -0.10 8.23 -14.62
C SER A 144 -1.51 8.10 -15.21
N TRP A 145 -2.31 7.14 -14.77
CA TRP A 145 -3.68 6.97 -15.23
C TRP A 145 -4.57 8.13 -14.82
N LYS A 146 -4.40 8.66 -13.62
CA LYS A 146 -5.12 9.86 -13.17
C LYS A 146 -4.85 11.06 -14.08
N SER A 147 -3.59 11.30 -14.43
CA SER A 147 -3.21 12.41 -15.35
C SER A 147 -3.78 12.23 -16.75
N GLN A 148 -4.00 10.99 -17.19
CA GLN A 148 -4.61 10.65 -18.50
C GLN A 148 -6.14 10.55 -18.45
N GLY A 149 -6.78 10.78 -17.30
CA GLY A 149 -8.22 10.67 -17.12
C GLY A 149 -8.77 9.24 -17.25
N VAL A 150 -7.96 8.22 -16.97
CA VAL A 150 -8.35 6.81 -17.03
C VAL A 150 -9.17 6.47 -15.78
N MET A 151 -10.49 6.36 -15.95
CA MET A 151 -11.44 6.10 -14.86
C MET A 151 -12.21 4.78 -15.00
N THR A 152 -11.91 3.98 -16.03
CA THR A 152 -12.54 2.66 -16.22
C THR A 152 -11.49 1.57 -16.36
N ALA A 153 -11.84 0.34 -15.97
CA ALA A 153 -10.96 -0.81 -16.08
C ALA A 153 -10.58 -1.14 -17.54
N GLU A 154 -11.49 -0.89 -18.48
CA GLU A 154 -11.24 -1.09 -19.92
C GLU A 154 -10.15 -0.13 -20.41
N ARG A 155 -10.34 1.19 -20.16
CA ARG A 155 -9.31 2.19 -20.51
C ARG A 155 -7.98 1.96 -19.80
N ALA A 156 -8.03 1.45 -18.56
CA ALA A 156 -6.82 1.07 -17.82
C ALA A 156 -6.07 -0.07 -18.51
N ARG A 157 -6.77 -1.06 -19.06
CA ARG A 157 -6.17 -2.14 -19.84
C ARG A 157 -5.59 -1.65 -21.15
N GLU A 158 -6.31 -0.82 -21.89
CA GLU A 158 -5.85 -0.21 -23.15
C GLU A 158 -4.60 0.64 -22.95
N ALA A 159 -4.62 1.58 -22.00
CA ALA A 159 -3.47 2.42 -21.65
C ALA A 159 -2.24 1.59 -21.26
N ALA A 160 -2.51 0.51 -20.65
CA ALA A 160 -1.55 -0.44 -20.20
C ALA A 160 -0.93 -1.26 -21.34
N GLU A 161 -1.68 -1.65 -22.33
CA GLU A 161 -1.17 -2.34 -23.53
C GLU A 161 -0.40 -1.38 -24.41
N ALA A 162 -0.88 -0.15 -24.59
CA ALA A 162 -0.18 0.90 -25.32
C ALA A 162 1.23 1.15 -24.75
N HIS A 163 1.34 1.34 -23.44
CA HIS A 163 2.64 1.52 -22.77
C HIS A 163 3.59 0.33 -22.92
N ARG A 164 3.04 -0.90 -22.97
CA ARG A 164 3.84 -2.11 -23.21
C ARG A 164 4.37 -2.17 -24.65
N GLN A 165 3.60 -1.72 -25.62
CA GLN A 165 4.00 -1.66 -27.03
C GLN A 165 5.08 -0.60 -27.23
N GLU A 166 4.90 0.61 -26.70
CA GLU A 166 5.91 1.68 -26.73
C GLU A 166 7.25 1.24 -26.14
N LYS A 167 7.21 0.52 -24.99
CA LYS A 167 8.42 0.02 -24.35
C LYS A 167 9.12 -1.09 -25.17
N LYS A 168 8.38 -1.89 -25.92
CA LYS A 168 8.95 -2.88 -26.85
C LYS A 168 9.60 -2.20 -28.05
N GLU A 169 8.96 -1.19 -28.61
CA GLU A 169 9.46 -0.44 -29.78
C GLU A 169 10.68 0.40 -29.42
N SER A 170 10.70 1.03 -28.25
CA SER A 170 11.87 1.78 -27.76
C SER A 170 13.05 0.86 -27.41
N GLY A 171 12.79 -0.33 -26.88
CA GLY A 171 13.80 -1.35 -26.60
C GLY A 171 14.45 -1.92 -27.84
N THR A 172 13.71 -2.08 -28.94
CA THR A 172 14.24 -2.53 -30.23
C THR A 172 15.06 -1.46 -30.95
N LYS A 173 14.75 -0.18 -30.78
CA LYS A 173 15.56 0.94 -31.33
C LYS A 173 16.89 1.11 -30.59
N ALA A 174 16.96 0.82 -29.29
CA ALA A 174 18.21 0.87 -28.53
C ALA A 174 19.14 -0.33 -28.81
N ALA A 175 18.60 -1.48 -29.19
CA ALA A 175 19.39 -2.66 -29.54
C ALA A 175 20.01 -2.59 -30.98
N GLY A 176 19.48 -1.69 -31.84
CA GLY A 176 19.94 -1.54 -33.24
C GLY A 176 21.11 -0.56 -33.44
N SER A 177 21.53 0.20 -32.44
CA SER A 177 22.55 1.26 -32.59
C SER A 177 23.90 0.98 -31.91
N ASN A 178 24.10 -0.17 -31.28
CA ASN A 178 25.37 -0.52 -30.61
C ASN A 178 25.95 -1.85 -31.04
N SER A 179 26.16 -2.03 -32.38
CA SER A 179 27.00 -3.08 -32.86
C SER A 179 28.41 -2.56 -33.24
N ALA A 180 29.02 -1.76 -32.35
CA ALA A 180 30.44 -1.43 -32.44
C ALA A 180 31.04 -1.51 -31.02
N GLY A 181 31.59 -2.68 -30.67
CA GLY A 181 32.71 -2.79 -29.76
C GLY A 181 32.50 -2.57 -28.29
N ALA A 182 31.40 -2.99 -27.69
CA ALA A 182 31.33 -3.13 -26.24
C ALA A 182 32.05 -4.40 -25.79
N LYS A 183 33.37 -4.30 -25.51
CA LYS A 183 34.10 -5.35 -24.80
C LYS A 183 33.39 -5.70 -23.51
N ASN A 184 32.88 -6.91 -23.42
CA ASN A 184 32.23 -7.48 -22.28
C ASN A 184 33.17 -7.36 -21.06
N ARG A 185 32.79 -6.68 -20.01
CA ARG A 185 33.58 -6.45 -18.78
C ARG A 185 33.98 -7.76 -18.07
N PHE A 186 33.39 -8.88 -18.47
CA PHE A 186 33.68 -10.22 -17.95
C PHE A 186 34.78 -10.99 -18.67
N HIS A 187 35.37 -10.45 -19.76
CA HIS A 187 36.47 -11.07 -20.46
C HIS A 187 37.88 -10.61 -20.00
N ASN A 188 37.95 -9.88 -18.90
CA ASN A 188 39.21 -9.36 -18.36
C ASN A 188 39.78 -10.19 -17.19
N PHE A 189 39.33 -11.43 -17.03
CA PHE A 189 39.99 -12.40 -16.16
C PHE A 189 40.89 -13.27 -17.06
N ASP A 190 42.21 -13.02 -17.02
CA ASP A 190 43.18 -13.98 -17.52
C ASP A 190 43.00 -15.29 -16.76
N GLN A 191 42.51 -16.31 -17.46
CA GLN A 191 42.48 -17.66 -16.90
C GLN A 191 43.90 -18.07 -16.63
N ARG A 192 44.24 -18.24 -15.36
CA ARG A 192 45.53 -18.85 -15.00
C ARG A 192 45.63 -20.22 -15.66
N SER A 193 46.50 -20.32 -16.63
CA SER A 193 46.89 -21.60 -17.24
C SER A 193 47.87 -22.34 -16.32
N THR A 194 47.45 -22.65 -15.14
CA THR A 194 48.24 -23.50 -14.24
C THR A 194 47.93 -24.94 -14.58
N ASP A 195 48.84 -25.58 -15.22
CA ASP A 195 48.77 -27.02 -15.51
C ASP A 195 49.03 -27.81 -14.23
N TYR A 196 47.94 -28.19 -13.56
CA TYR A 196 47.97 -28.93 -12.32
C TYR A 196 48.49 -30.38 -12.51
N ASP A 197 48.41 -30.93 -13.73
CA ASP A 197 48.94 -32.28 -14.07
C ASP A 197 50.46 -32.25 -14.15
N ALA A 198 51.07 -31.16 -14.58
CA ALA A 198 52.52 -30.96 -14.58
C ALA A 198 53.08 -30.90 -13.13
N LEU A 199 52.37 -30.17 -12.22
CA LEU A 199 52.79 -30.06 -10.82
C LEU A 199 52.68 -31.38 -10.04
N LEU A 200 51.74 -32.25 -10.37
CA LEU A 200 51.63 -33.58 -9.76
C LEU A 200 52.71 -34.55 -10.21
N ARG A 201 53.26 -34.39 -11.44
CA ARG A 201 54.38 -35.22 -11.96
C ARG A 201 55.73 -34.81 -11.39
N GLU A 202 55.93 -33.56 -10.99
CA GLU A 202 57.16 -33.08 -10.37
C GLU A 202 57.24 -33.41 -8.84
N GLY A 203 56.12 -33.56 -8.15
CA GLY A 203 56.05 -33.89 -6.74
C GLY A 203 56.21 -35.38 -6.38
N MET A 204 56.41 -36.25 -7.37
CA MET A 204 56.60 -37.71 -7.18
C MET A 204 58.03 -38.19 -7.52
N LYS A 205 59.05 -37.35 -7.38
CA LYS A 205 60.46 -37.77 -7.42
C LYS A 205 61.13 -37.57 -6.09
#